data_1d23df4a42bc257a5412084628f29126
#
_entry.id   1d23df4a42bc257a5412084628f29126
#
_cell.length_a   1.000
_cell.length_b   1.000
_cell.length_c   1.000
_cell.angle_alpha   90.00
_cell.angle_beta   90.00
_cell.angle_gamma   90.00
#
_symmetry.space_group_name_H-M   'P 1'
#
loop_
_entity.id
_entity.type
_entity.pdbx_description
1 polymer ?
#
loop_
_entity_poly.entity_id
_entity_poly.type
_entity_poly.pdbx_seq_one_letter_code
_entity_poly.pdbx_strand_id
1 'polypeptide(L)'
;MKNFGFISAVIMLSLFLQSCRNEEGKRAKGDSLITFAEVKFDYGEIPFKGDGNCEFTFRNTGKTPLVLTHVKSTCGCTIPEWPSEPIKSGEQGIIRVSYDTQRVGTFNKSVYVYSNASNGVQRLYISGTIKPYDEKTVN
;
A
#
# COMPACT_ATOMS: atom_id res chain seq x y z
N MET A 1 -64.43 -0.27 36.63
CA MET A 1 -63.16 0.43 36.90
C MET A 1 -62.06 -0.59 37.22
N LYS A 2 -61.56 -1.32 36.27
CA LYS A 2 -60.39 -2.25 36.41
C LYS A 2 -60.03 -2.76 35.05
N ASN A 3 -59.30 -1.97 34.20
CA ASN A 3 -58.63 -2.48 33.00
C ASN A 3 -57.73 -1.44 32.38
N PHE A 4 -57.34 -0.39 33.12
CA PHE A 4 -56.43 0.67 32.58
C PHE A 4 -54.92 0.40 32.80
N GLY A 5 -54.57 -0.65 33.56
CA GLY A 5 -53.19 -0.92 33.94
C GLY A 5 -52.39 -1.81 32.98
N PHE A 6 -53.06 -2.56 32.11
CA PHE A 6 -52.36 -3.54 31.25
C PHE A 6 -51.91 -3.01 29.90
N ILE A 7 -52.48 -1.92 29.42
CA ILE A 7 -52.15 -1.35 28.11
C ILE A 7 -50.87 -0.49 28.17
N SER A 8 -50.56 0.11 29.32
CA SER A 8 -49.38 0.94 29.51
C SER A 8 -48.06 0.14 29.55
N ALA A 9 -48.11 -1.12 30.04
CA ALA A 9 -46.93 -1.97 30.15
C ALA A 9 -46.48 -2.57 28.79
N VAL A 10 -47.42 -2.78 27.88
CA VAL A 10 -47.13 -3.37 26.56
C VAL A 10 -46.53 -2.32 25.61
N ILE A 11 -46.86 -1.05 25.75
CA ILE A 11 -46.31 0.05 24.92
C ILE A 11 -44.88 0.38 25.32
N MET A 12 -44.49 0.23 26.60
CA MET A 12 -43.11 0.47 27.05
C MET A 12 -42.14 -0.64 26.62
N LEU A 13 -42.61 -1.85 26.40
CA LEU A 13 -41.75 -2.97 25.98
C LEU A 13 -41.47 -2.98 24.47
N SER A 14 -42.30 -2.30 23.66
CA SER A 14 -42.10 -2.24 22.21
C SER A 14 -41.06 -1.18 21.74
N LEU A 15 -40.64 -0.29 22.64
CA LEU A 15 -39.64 0.78 22.33
C LEU A 15 -38.18 0.34 22.53
N PHE A 16 -37.95 -0.87 23.10
CA PHE A 16 -36.56 -1.35 23.34
C PHE A 16 -35.98 -2.22 22.21
N LEU A 17 -36.73 -2.52 21.16
CA LEU A 17 -36.30 -3.43 20.09
C LEU A 17 -35.88 -2.75 18.80
N GLN A 18 -35.68 -1.43 18.77
CA GLN A 18 -35.31 -0.71 17.56
C GLN A 18 -33.92 -0.06 17.61
N SER A 19 -32.96 -0.66 18.33
CA SER A 19 -31.59 -0.17 18.36
C SER A 19 -30.56 -1.19 17.86
N CYS A 20 -30.93 -1.99 16.87
CA CYS A 20 -29.94 -2.64 15.99
C CYS A 20 -30.02 -1.98 14.62
N ARG A 21 -29.54 -0.73 14.52
CA ARG A 21 -29.12 -0.20 13.23
C ARG A 21 -27.83 -0.92 12.91
N ASN A 22 -27.92 -1.85 11.95
CA ASN A 22 -26.80 -2.25 11.13
C ASN A 22 -26.18 -0.97 10.56
N GLU A 23 -25.09 -0.52 11.14
CA GLU A 23 -24.13 0.30 10.43
C GLU A 23 -23.37 -0.63 9.47
N GLU A 24 -24.06 -1.03 8.40
CA GLU A 24 -23.38 -1.53 7.22
C GLU A 24 -22.42 -0.42 6.75
N GLY A 25 -21.15 -0.72 6.98
CA GLY A 25 -19.99 0.06 6.71
C GLY A 25 -20.05 0.84 5.41
N LYS A 26 -20.45 2.10 5.48
CA LYS A 26 -19.84 3.13 4.68
C LYS A 26 -18.37 3.11 5.08
N ARG A 27 -17.54 2.36 4.34
CA ARG A 27 -16.10 2.55 4.36
C ARG A 27 -15.90 4.03 4.06
N ALA A 28 -15.78 4.82 5.11
CA ALA A 28 -15.33 6.18 4.99
C ALA A 28 -14.02 6.08 4.21
N LYS A 29 -14.00 6.65 3.02
CA LYS A 29 -12.79 6.82 2.23
C LYS A 29 -11.85 7.55 3.19
N GLY A 30 -10.94 6.77 3.81
CA GLY A 30 -10.14 7.27 4.91
C GLY A 30 -9.38 8.50 4.47
N ASP A 31 -9.20 9.44 5.37
CA ASP A 31 -8.38 10.63 5.15
C ASP A 31 -6.88 10.29 5.27
N SER A 32 -6.49 9.10 4.77
CA SER A 32 -5.11 8.68 4.62
C SER A 32 -4.59 9.12 3.27
N LEU A 33 -3.37 9.61 3.24
CA LEU A 33 -2.67 10.06 2.04
C LEU A 33 -1.28 9.43 2.02
N ILE A 34 -0.89 8.89 0.88
CA ILE A 34 0.47 8.40 0.68
C ILE A 34 1.27 9.40 -0.15
N THR A 35 2.40 9.84 0.36
CA THR A 35 3.31 10.76 -0.31
C THR A 35 4.70 10.14 -0.37
N PHE A 36 5.24 9.95 -1.57
CA PHE A 36 6.58 9.44 -1.78
C PHE A 36 7.59 10.59 -1.82
N ALA A 37 8.78 10.38 -1.27
CA ALA A 37 9.90 11.29 -1.41
C ALA A 37 10.35 11.35 -2.87
N GLU A 38 10.45 10.18 -3.50
CA GLU A 38 10.75 10.02 -4.92
C GLU A 38 9.91 8.87 -5.50
N VAL A 39 9.49 9.01 -6.75
CA VAL A 39 8.70 7.99 -7.47
C VAL A 39 9.50 7.31 -8.58
N LYS A 40 10.76 7.70 -8.77
CA LYS A 40 11.65 7.15 -9.79
C LYS A 40 12.98 6.80 -9.16
N PHE A 41 13.54 5.68 -9.57
CA PHE A 41 14.88 5.26 -9.21
C PHE A 41 15.61 4.79 -10.47
N ASP A 42 16.77 5.40 -10.74
CA ASP A 42 17.65 5.00 -11.84
C ASP A 42 18.89 4.34 -11.26
N TYR A 43 19.07 3.06 -11.57
CA TYR A 43 20.25 2.30 -11.17
C TYR A 43 21.50 2.69 -11.95
N GLY A 44 21.35 3.43 -13.06
CA GLY A 44 22.42 3.62 -14.00
C GLY A 44 22.88 2.31 -14.64
N GLU A 45 24.18 2.06 -14.65
CA GLU A 45 24.76 0.81 -15.15
C GLU A 45 25.12 -0.14 -14.01
N ILE A 46 24.58 -1.35 -14.04
CA ILE A 46 24.84 -2.40 -13.06
C ILE A 46 25.56 -3.56 -13.76
N PRO A 47 26.62 -4.14 -13.17
CA PRO A 47 27.23 -5.35 -13.69
C PRO A 47 26.28 -6.55 -13.59
N PHE A 48 26.46 -7.54 -14.44
CA PHE A 48 25.75 -8.82 -14.36
C PHE A 48 25.86 -9.42 -12.95
N LYS A 49 24.72 -9.80 -12.35
CA LYS A 49 24.61 -10.22 -10.95
C LYS A 49 25.00 -9.15 -9.90
N GLY A 50 25.06 -7.89 -10.26
CA GLY A 50 25.28 -6.78 -9.33
C GLY A 50 24.04 -6.52 -8.46
N ASP A 51 24.14 -5.50 -7.60
CA ASP A 51 23.04 -5.14 -6.70
C ASP A 51 21.88 -4.51 -7.47
N GLY A 52 20.74 -5.17 -7.43
CA GLY A 52 19.47 -4.75 -8.02
C GLY A 52 18.45 -4.23 -7.01
N ASN A 53 18.88 -3.91 -5.79
CA ASN A 53 17.99 -3.43 -4.74
C ASN A 53 17.85 -1.89 -4.77
N CYS A 54 16.64 -1.42 -4.52
CA CYS A 54 16.37 0.00 -4.25
C CYS A 54 15.24 0.15 -3.24
N GLU A 55 15.11 1.34 -2.66
CA GLU A 55 14.12 1.65 -1.66
C GLU A 55 13.35 2.92 -2.06
N PHE A 56 12.04 2.87 -1.86
CA PHE A 56 11.16 4.02 -1.98
C PHE A 56 10.59 4.37 -0.62
N THR A 57 10.99 5.51 -0.10
CA THR A 57 10.46 6.03 1.17
C THR A 57 9.16 6.78 0.91
N PHE A 58 8.15 6.49 1.71
CA PHE A 58 6.88 7.19 1.69
C PHE A 58 6.48 7.64 3.11
N ARG A 59 5.56 8.57 3.18
CA ARG A 59 4.96 9.08 4.43
C ARG A 59 3.45 9.03 4.32
N ASN A 60 2.79 8.68 5.42
CA ASN A 60 1.37 8.92 5.57
C ASN A 60 1.15 10.40 5.94
N THR A 61 0.77 11.21 4.97
CA THR A 61 0.47 12.64 5.16
C THR A 61 -1.01 12.92 5.45
N GLY A 62 -1.82 11.85 5.52
CA GLY A 62 -3.22 11.92 5.93
C GLY A 62 -3.41 11.84 7.44
N LYS A 63 -4.66 11.82 7.89
CA LYS A 63 -5.03 11.83 9.31
C LYS A 63 -5.36 10.45 9.88
N THR A 64 -5.67 9.48 9.01
CA THR A 64 -6.01 8.12 9.41
C THR A 64 -4.89 7.14 9.04
N PRO A 65 -4.79 5.97 9.69
CA PRO A 65 -3.77 4.97 9.38
C PRO A 65 -3.79 4.56 7.90
N LEU A 66 -2.62 4.53 7.29
CA LEU A 66 -2.39 4.09 5.91
C LEU A 66 -2.04 2.61 5.91
N VAL A 67 -2.76 1.83 5.11
CA VAL A 67 -2.53 0.39 4.93
C VAL A 67 -2.21 0.14 3.45
N LEU A 68 -1.04 -0.42 3.18
CA LEU A 68 -0.70 -0.91 1.85
C LEU A 68 -1.35 -2.29 1.67
N THR A 69 -2.26 -2.41 0.72
CA THR A 69 -3.00 -3.65 0.48
C THR A 69 -2.29 -4.57 -0.49
N HIS A 70 -1.56 -3.99 -1.43
CA HIS A 70 -0.83 -4.75 -2.44
C HIS A 70 0.22 -3.89 -3.14
N VAL A 71 1.35 -4.50 -3.53
CA VAL A 71 2.35 -3.87 -4.39
C VAL A 71 2.67 -4.84 -5.53
N LYS A 72 2.53 -4.38 -6.76
CA LYS A 72 2.72 -5.20 -7.99
C LYS A 72 3.74 -4.57 -8.91
N SER A 73 4.64 -5.38 -9.45
CA SER A 73 5.46 -5.01 -10.59
C SER A 73 4.83 -5.43 -11.92
N THR A 74 5.28 -4.83 -13.02
CA THR A 74 4.83 -5.16 -14.38
C THR A 74 5.46 -6.44 -14.93
N CYS A 75 6.43 -7.05 -14.24
CA CYS A 75 7.06 -8.32 -14.62
C CYS A 75 7.49 -9.11 -13.38
N GLY A 76 7.66 -10.42 -13.54
CA GLY A 76 8.23 -11.29 -12.51
C GLY A 76 9.73 -11.07 -12.23
N CYS A 77 10.36 -10.15 -12.96
CA CYS A 77 11.77 -9.76 -12.78
C CYS A 77 11.98 -8.69 -11.69
N THR A 78 10.90 -8.25 -11.06
CA THR A 78 10.92 -7.21 -10.03
C THR A 78 10.06 -7.69 -8.86
N ILE A 79 10.66 -7.83 -7.69
CA ILE A 79 10.03 -8.33 -6.48
C ILE A 79 9.94 -7.18 -5.48
N PRO A 80 8.73 -6.68 -5.19
CA PRO A 80 8.53 -5.66 -4.16
C PRO A 80 8.27 -6.28 -2.79
N GLU A 81 8.80 -5.64 -1.74
CA GLU A 81 8.50 -5.90 -0.34
C GLU A 81 7.99 -4.61 0.30
N TRP A 82 6.99 -4.71 1.17
CA TRP A 82 6.36 -3.55 1.81
C TRP A 82 5.90 -3.86 3.23
N PRO A 83 5.69 -2.83 4.09
CA PRO A 83 5.19 -3.02 5.43
C PRO A 83 3.78 -3.63 5.43
N SER A 84 3.56 -4.65 6.25
CA SER A 84 2.23 -5.25 6.50
C SER A 84 1.43 -4.48 7.55
N GLU A 85 2.12 -3.76 8.45
CA GLU A 85 1.51 -3.00 9.53
C GLU A 85 0.98 -1.65 9.04
N PRO A 86 -0.11 -1.15 9.63
CA PRO A 86 -0.62 0.19 9.35
C PRO A 86 0.39 1.27 9.71
N ILE A 87 0.61 2.21 8.80
CA ILE A 87 1.49 3.39 8.99
C ILE A 87 0.64 4.51 9.58
N LYS A 88 0.94 4.95 10.78
CA LYS A 88 0.19 6.02 11.46
C LYS A 88 0.35 7.36 10.75
N SER A 89 -0.56 8.29 11.04
CA SER A 89 -0.45 9.67 10.53
C SER A 89 0.92 10.27 10.86
N GLY A 90 1.59 10.81 9.84
CA GLY A 90 2.91 11.41 9.96
C GLY A 90 4.09 10.42 9.96
N GLU A 91 3.87 9.12 10.10
CA GLU A 91 4.93 8.12 10.06
C GLU A 91 5.39 7.81 8.63
N GLN A 92 6.59 7.27 8.52
CA GLN A 92 7.21 6.83 7.26
C GLN A 92 7.18 5.31 7.15
N GLY A 93 7.15 4.85 5.90
CA GLY A 93 7.37 3.47 5.53
C GLY A 93 8.33 3.38 4.34
N ILE A 94 8.81 2.17 4.07
CA ILE A 94 9.74 1.89 2.98
C ILE A 94 9.17 0.73 2.16
N ILE A 95 9.17 0.89 0.85
CA ILE A 95 8.97 -0.19 -0.12
C ILE A 95 10.33 -0.54 -0.67
N ARG A 96 10.77 -1.79 -0.48
CA ARG A 96 11.99 -2.34 -1.09
C ARG A 96 11.63 -3.00 -2.39
N VAL A 97 12.47 -2.80 -3.40
CA VAL A 97 12.29 -3.38 -4.72
C VAL A 97 13.58 -4.04 -5.14
N SER A 98 13.52 -5.32 -5.51
CA SER A 98 14.65 -6.09 -6.03
C SER A 98 14.42 -6.39 -7.51
N TYR A 99 15.37 -5.99 -8.36
CA TYR A 99 15.38 -6.31 -9.78
C TYR A 99 16.33 -7.46 -10.10
N ASP A 100 15.91 -8.37 -10.98
CA ASP A 100 16.73 -9.50 -11.45
C ASP A 100 17.87 -9.03 -12.37
N THR A 101 19.05 -8.86 -11.80
CA THR A 101 20.25 -8.38 -12.49
C THR A 101 20.97 -9.43 -13.36
N GLN A 102 20.38 -10.62 -13.53
CA GLN A 102 20.82 -11.61 -14.51
C GLN A 102 20.23 -11.35 -15.90
N ARG A 103 19.33 -10.38 -16.03
CA ARG A 103 18.72 -9.98 -17.29
C ARG A 103 19.51 -8.85 -17.93
N VAL A 104 20.51 -9.21 -18.74
CA VAL A 104 21.33 -8.24 -19.47
C VAL A 104 20.49 -7.35 -20.37
N GLY A 105 20.84 -6.05 -20.43
CA GLY A 105 20.19 -5.05 -21.25
C GLY A 105 19.53 -3.94 -20.45
N THR A 106 18.97 -2.98 -21.16
CA THR A 106 18.27 -1.82 -20.57
C THR A 106 16.86 -2.20 -20.15
N PHE A 107 16.46 -1.74 -18.98
CA PHE A 107 15.10 -1.96 -18.46
C PHE A 107 14.46 -0.66 -17.98
N ASN A 108 13.13 -0.64 -18.07
CA ASN A 108 12.27 0.36 -17.45
C ASN A 108 11.00 -0.37 -16.98
N LYS A 109 10.78 -0.39 -15.66
CA LYS A 109 9.67 -1.14 -15.05
C LYS A 109 8.86 -0.24 -14.15
N SER A 110 7.60 -0.61 -13.98
CA SER A 110 6.67 0.08 -13.09
C SER A 110 6.27 -0.82 -11.94
N VAL A 111 6.16 -0.21 -10.76
CA VAL A 111 5.63 -0.84 -9.54
C VAL A 111 4.40 -0.06 -9.13
N TYR A 112 3.27 -0.74 -9.01
CA TYR A 112 1.98 -0.17 -8.60
C TYR A 112 1.74 -0.44 -7.14
N VAL A 113 1.47 0.61 -6.38
CA VAL A 113 1.22 0.57 -4.94
C VAL A 113 -0.26 0.82 -4.69
N TYR A 114 -0.94 -0.19 -4.14
CA TYR A 114 -2.35 -0.15 -3.77
C TYR A 114 -2.47 0.03 -2.26
N SER A 115 -3.33 0.92 -1.83
CA SER A 115 -3.55 1.22 -0.43
C SER A 115 -4.97 1.74 -0.19
N ASN A 116 -5.32 1.98 1.07
CA ASN A 116 -6.55 2.67 1.45
C ASN A 116 -6.45 4.20 1.29
N ALA A 117 -5.36 4.73 0.76
CA ALA A 117 -5.15 6.17 0.58
C ALA A 117 -6.18 6.78 -0.38
N SER A 118 -6.64 7.99 -0.06
CA SER A 118 -7.64 8.73 -0.85
C SER A 118 -7.10 9.22 -2.19
N ASN A 119 -5.77 9.36 -2.34
CA ASN A 119 -5.11 9.74 -3.58
C ASN A 119 -4.88 8.57 -4.56
N GLY A 120 -5.46 7.40 -4.29
CA GLY A 120 -5.54 6.29 -5.23
C GLY A 120 -4.24 5.50 -5.38
N VAL A 121 -4.16 4.74 -6.49
CA VAL A 121 -3.00 3.89 -6.80
C VAL A 121 -1.81 4.76 -7.17
N GLN A 122 -0.68 4.52 -6.52
CA GLN A 122 0.59 5.19 -6.83
C GLN A 122 1.43 4.33 -7.77
N ARG A 123 2.25 4.98 -8.59
CA ARG A 123 3.12 4.30 -9.56
C ARG A 123 4.55 4.74 -9.35
N LEU A 124 5.42 3.78 -9.09
CA LEU A 124 6.86 3.95 -8.98
C LEU A 124 7.52 3.43 -10.25
N TYR A 125 8.69 3.96 -10.57
CA TYR A 125 9.45 3.60 -11.76
C TYR A 125 10.87 3.23 -11.37
N ILE A 126 11.37 2.15 -11.96
CA ILE A 126 12.76 1.76 -11.88
C ILE A 126 13.34 1.63 -13.29
N SER A 127 14.54 2.11 -13.49
CA SER A 127 15.25 2.04 -14.77
C SER A 127 16.74 1.77 -14.57
N GLY A 128 17.38 1.23 -15.59
CA GLY A 128 18.82 0.98 -15.57
C GLY A 128 19.26 0.12 -16.75
N THR A 129 20.56 -0.20 -16.78
CA THR A 129 21.16 -1.08 -17.78
C THR A 129 22.03 -2.13 -17.09
N ILE A 130 21.72 -3.41 -17.32
CA ILE A 130 22.56 -4.51 -16.85
C ILE A 130 23.61 -4.79 -17.91
N LYS A 131 24.88 -4.60 -17.53
CA LYS A 131 26.04 -4.91 -18.40
C LYS A 131 26.22 -6.42 -18.53
N PRO A 132 26.65 -6.92 -19.67
CA PRO A 132 27.02 -8.32 -19.81
C PRO A 132 28.17 -8.68 -18.87
N TYR A 133 28.28 -9.98 -18.56
CA TYR A 133 29.43 -10.49 -17.82
C TYR A 133 30.71 -10.21 -18.61
N ASP A 134 31.69 -9.56 -17.99
CA ASP A 134 33.00 -9.31 -18.56
C ASP A 134 34.05 -10.05 -17.74
N GLU A 135 34.67 -11.10 -18.33
CA GLU A 135 35.72 -11.87 -17.69
C GLU A 135 37.00 -11.06 -17.36
N LYS A 136 37.13 -9.87 -17.94
CA LYS A 136 38.34 -9.01 -17.77
C LYS A 136 38.32 -8.18 -16.48
N THR A 137 37.19 -8.14 -15.75
CA THR A 137 37.04 -7.36 -14.51
C THR A 137 37.23 -8.18 -13.23
N VAL A 138 37.57 -9.47 -13.33
CA VAL A 138 37.82 -10.37 -12.20
C VAL A 138 39.32 -10.73 -12.17
N ASN A 139 40.15 -9.76 -11.85
CA ASN A 139 41.56 -9.96 -11.45
C ASN A 139 41.89 -9.07 -10.28
#